data_5f942e1a2b84966c2e29d327d4246678
#
_entry.id   5f942e1a2b84966c2e29d327d4246678
#
_cell.length_a   1.000
_cell.length_b   1.000
_cell.length_c   1.000
_cell.angle_alpha   90.00
_cell.angle_beta   90.00
_cell.angle_gamma   90.00
#
_symmetry.space_group_name_H-M   'P 1'
#
loop_
_entity.id
_entity.type
_entity.pdbx_description
1 polymer ?
#
loop_
_entity_poly.entity_id
_entity_poly.type
_entity_poly.pdbx_seq_one_letter_code
_entity_poly.pdbx_strand_id
1 'polypeptide(L)'
;MAMTETSGWVVFWIIAGARFFLPLAIPRYPFPGIVASLILDGVDQTIFQQLPGLSLEGYQGYDKALDIYYLTIAYISTLRNWANLTAFRVSRFLFYWRLVGVALFELTHVRWMLMVFPNTFEYFFIFCEACRLRWDPKRMGKRLLIGAAALIWILIKLPQEYWIHIAQMDTTDWIKTALLGVPIDTAWGEILQTFKGVFIGTFAVVVAILVGVRYLAGRWLPPPDRALSFSADPYELGVANQSVQGAASSMVRRMVEAAAVEKISFQAAETNDVSELLKKRRSKLDSTLEYLKDK
;
A
#
# COMPACT_ATOMS: atom_id res chain seq x y z
N MET A 1 -31.46 -14.84 -21.23
CA MET A 1 -32.12 -15.40 -20.04
C MET A 1 -32.22 -14.24 -19.04
N ALA A 2 -33.39 -13.73 -18.73
CA ALA A 2 -33.56 -12.61 -17.79
C ALA A 2 -33.14 -13.08 -16.39
N MET A 3 -32.26 -12.35 -15.75
CA MET A 3 -31.88 -12.62 -14.36
C MET A 3 -33.09 -12.36 -13.47
N THR A 4 -33.39 -13.25 -12.56
CA THR A 4 -34.43 -13.06 -11.54
C THR A 4 -33.88 -12.17 -10.41
N GLU A 5 -34.76 -11.50 -9.64
CA GLU A 5 -34.34 -10.70 -8.46
C GLU A 5 -33.47 -11.50 -7.50
N THR A 6 -33.80 -12.77 -7.27
CA THR A 6 -33.01 -13.67 -6.41
C THR A 6 -31.60 -13.86 -6.93
N SER A 7 -31.41 -13.97 -8.26
CA SER A 7 -30.06 -14.09 -8.85
C SER A 7 -29.26 -12.79 -8.73
N GLY A 8 -29.92 -11.62 -8.76
CA GLY A 8 -29.30 -10.32 -8.53
C GLY A 8 -28.69 -10.21 -7.12
N TRP A 9 -29.44 -10.61 -6.10
CA TRP A 9 -28.95 -10.62 -4.71
C TRP A 9 -27.78 -11.60 -4.49
N VAL A 10 -27.81 -12.76 -5.14
CA VAL A 10 -26.67 -13.72 -5.05
C VAL A 10 -25.40 -13.10 -5.65
N VAL A 11 -25.50 -12.47 -6.82
CA VAL A 11 -24.35 -11.79 -7.45
C VAL A 11 -23.83 -10.65 -6.56
N PHE A 12 -24.74 -9.85 -5.98
CA PHE A 12 -24.37 -8.79 -5.04
C PHE A 12 -23.53 -9.34 -3.89
N TRP A 13 -24.00 -10.40 -3.21
CA TRP A 13 -23.27 -10.96 -2.06
C TRP A 13 -21.95 -11.61 -2.45
N ILE A 14 -21.84 -12.18 -3.66
CA ILE A 14 -20.56 -12.70 -4.17
C ILE A 14 -19.56 -11.57 -4.36
N ILE A 15 -19.97 -10.46 -4.98
CA ILE A 15 -19.08 -9.31 -5.23
C ILE A 15 -18.71 -8.61 -3.93
N ALA A 16 -19.70 -8.37 -3.05
CA ALA A 16 -19.45 -7.78 -1.73
C ALA A 16 -18.50 -8.63 -0.89
N GLY A 17 -18.71 -9.95 -0.89
CA GLY A 17 -17.80 -10.90 -0.25
C GLY A 17 -16.41 -10.87 -0.88
N ALA A 18 -16.31 -10.84 -2.21
CA ALA A 18 -15.02 -10.74 -2.90
C ALA A 18 -14.29 -9.43 -2.55
N ARG A 19 -14.98 -8.28 -2.52
CA ARG A 19 -14.41 -6.98 -2.08
C ARG A 19 -13.94 -7.00 -0.63
N PHE A 20 -14.53 -7.85 0.21
CA PHE A 20 -14.11 -8.02 1.60
C PHE A 20 -12.93 -8.98 1.74
N PHE A 21 -12.98 -10.16 1.10
CA PHE A 21 -11.97 -11.21 1.32
C PHE A 21 -10.72 -11.04 0.46
N LEU A 22 -10.84 -10.53 -0.77
CA LEU A 22 -9.70 -10.38 -1.68
C LEU A 22 -8.57 -9.50 -1.12
N PRO A 23 -8.84 -8.35 -0.48
CA PRO A 23 -7.79 -7.53 0.10
C PRO A 23 -6.97 -8.22 1.19
N LEU A 24 -7.52 -9.24 1.87
CA LEU A 24 -6.78 -10.00 2.87
C LEU A 24 -5.57 -10.75 2.30
N ALA A 25 -5.54 -10.95 0.98
CA ALA A 25 -4.39 -11.52 0.30
C ALA A 25 -3.23 -10.50 0.11
N ILE A 26 -3.48 -9.18 0.19
CA ILE A 26 -2.49 -8.11 -0.05
C ILE A 26 -1.23 -8.27 0.81
N PRO A 27 -1.29 -8.57 2.13
CA PRO A 27 -0.06 -8.72 2.92
C PRO A 27 0.85 -9.85 2.44
N ARG A 28 0.31 -10.92 1.85
CA ARG A 28 1.09 -12.05 1.33
C ARG A 28 1.44 -11.88 -0.15
N TYR A 29 0.51 -11.32 -0.93
CA TYR A 29 0.64 -11.09 -2.36
C TYR A 29 0.33 -9.62 -2.70
N PRO A 30 1.22 -8.65 -2.34
CA PRO A 30 0.88 -7.24 -2.35
C PRO A 30 0.50 -6.71 -3.74
N PHE A 31 1.31 -6.99 -4.76
CA PHE A 31 1.05 -6.50 -6.10
C PHE A 31 -0.22 -7.11 -6.73
N PRO A 32 -0.37 -8.44 -6.84
CA PRO A 32 -1.58 -9.01 -7.42
C PRO A 32 -2.83 -8.75 -6.56
N GLY A 33 -2.69 -8.72 -5.23
CA GLY A 33 -3.80 -8.45 -4.32
C GLY A 33 -4.36 -7.04 -4.48
N ILE A 34 -3.51 -6.01 -4.52
CA ILE A 34 -3.96 -4.62 -4.71
C ILE A 34 -4.54 -4.40 -6.12
N VAL A 35 -3.93 -4.97 -7.16
CA VAL A 35 -4.42 -4.84 -8.53
C VAL A 35 -5.78 -5.53 -8.68
N ALA A 36 -5.95 -6.72 -8.12
CA ALA A 36 -7.23 -7.43 -8.16
C ALA A 36 -8.33 -6.68 -7.37
N SER A 37 -7.99 -6.09 -6.22
CA SER A 37 -8.91 -5.27 -5.43
C SER A 37 -9.34 -4.02 -6.20
N LEU A 38 -8.39 -3.33 -6.85
CA LEU A 38 -8.66 -2.15 -7.67
C LEU A 38 -9.54 -2.48 -8.89
N ILE A 39 -9.30 -3.61 -9.57
CA ILE A 39 -10.12 -4.03 -10.70
C ILE A 39 -11.55 -4.33 -10.23
N LEU A 40 -11.69 -5.05 -9.13
CA LEU A 40 -13.01 -5.40 -8.58
C LEU A 40 -13.79 -4.15 -8.15
N ASP A 41 -13.13 -3.20 -7.52
CA ASP A 41 -13.65 -1.89 -7.17
C ASP A 41 -14.14 -1.10 -8.39
N GLY A 42 -13.33 -1.07 -9.45
CA GLY A 42 -13.68 -0.33 -10.69
C GLY A 42 -14.83 -0.95 -11.51
N VAL A 43 -15.17 -2.22 -11.30
CA VAL A 43 -16.22 -2.90 -12.08
C VAL A 43 -17.50 -3.19 -11.29
N ASP A 44 -17.49 -3.16 -9.97
CA ASP A 44 -18.61 -3.58 -9.14
C ASP A 44 -19.85 -2.68 -9.35
N GLN A 45 -19.66 -1.36 -9.43
CA GLN A 45 -20.76 -0.42 -9.73
C GLN A 45 -21.42 -0.76 -11.05
N THR A 46 -20.63 -1.00 -12.10
CA THR A 46 -21.15 -1.36 -13.42
C THR A 46 -21.94 -2.67 -13.38
N ILE A 47 -21.50 -3.64 -12.59
CA ILE A 47 -22.19 -4.91 -12.41
C ILE A 47 -23.51 -4.68 -11.67
N PHE A 48 -23.48 -3.91 -10.57
CA PHE A 48 -24.66 -3.66 -9.74
C PHE A 48 -25.75 -2.89 -10.49
N GLN A 49 -25.38 -1.93 -11.36
CA GLN A 49 -26.33 -1.22 -12.23
C GLN A 49 -27.09 -2.14 -13.18
N GLN A 50 -26.54 -3.32 -13.50
CA GLN A 50 -27.17 -4.29 -14.40
C GLN A 50 -28.00 -5.35 -13.67
N LEU A 51 -28.03 -5.33 -12.33
CA LEU A 51 -28.78 -6.31 -11.55
C LEU A 51 -30.23 -5.86 -11.34
N PRO A 52 -31.21 -6.66 -11.71
CA PRO A 52 -32.62 -6.34 -11.51
C PRO A 52 -32.98 -6.32 -10.04
N GLY A 53 -33.76 -5.32 -9.63
CA GLY A 53 -34.28 -5.22 -8.26
C GLY A 53 -33.28 -4.76 -7.20
N LEU A 54 -32.06 -4.39 -7.59
CA LEU A 54 -31.08 -3.84 -6.67
C LEU A 54 -31.16 -2.31 -6.66
N SER A 55 -31.55 -1.72 -5.51
CA SER A 55 -31.44 -0.28 -5.30
C SER A 55 -29.99 0.09 -4.99
N LEU A 56 -29.47 1.11 -5.68
CA LEU A 56 -28.15 1.68 -5.39
C LEU A 56 -28.22 2.77 -4.30
N GLU A 57 -29.35 2.90 -3.62
CA GLU A 57 -29.49 3.80 -2.49
C GLU A 57 -28.52 3.37 -1.36
N GLY A 58 -27.67 4.30 -0.92
CA GLY A 58 -26.61 4.00 0.05
C GLY A 58 -25.35 3.36 -0.52
N TYR A 59 -25.28 3.04 -1.83
CA TYR A 59 -24.09 2.46 -2.47
C TYR A 59 -22.83 3.28 -2.23
N GLN A 60 -22.91 4.62 -2.29
CA GLN A 60 -21.75 5.49 -2.09
C GLN A 60 -21.09 5.32 -0.70
N GLY A 61 -21.89 5.12 0.36
CA GLY A 61 -21.35 4.86 1.71
C GLY A 61 -20.69 3.48 1.80
N TYR A 62 -21.33 2.45 1.23
CA TYR A 62 -20.78 1.10 1.14
C TYR A 62 -19.45 1.10 0.37
N ASP A 63 -19.41 1.73 -0.79
CA ASP A 63 -18.24 1.83 -1.66
C ASP A 63 -17.05 2.48 -0.94
N LYS A 64 -17.24 3.66 -0.35
CA LYS A 64 -16.18 4.35 0.42
C LYS A 64 -15.71 3.56 1.64
N ALA A 65 -16.61 2.85 2.32
CA ALA A 65 -16.22 2.03 3.46
C ALA A 65 -15.28 0.89 3.02
N LEU A 66 -15.58 0.23 1.90
CA LEU A 66 -14.74 -0.83 1.35
C LEU A 66 -13.43 -0.28 0.74
N ASP A 67 -13.45 0.93 0.17
CA ASP A 67 -12.23 1.62 -0.26
C ASP A 67 -11.26 1.81 0.91
N ILE A 68 -11.73 2.40 2.00
CA ILE A 68 -10.90 2.62 3.18
C ILE A 68 -10.46 1.28 3.78
N TYR A 69 -11.30 0.26 3.75
CA TYR A 69 -10.96 -1.07 4.23
C TYR A 69 -9.77 -1.66 3.47
N TYR A 70 -9.84 -1.75 2.11
CA TYR A 70 -8.72 -2.36 1.38
C TYR A 70 -7.46 -1.50 1.40
N LEU A 71 -7.59 -0.15 1.40
CA LEU A 71 -6.46 0.76 1.60
C LEU A 71 -5.80 0.56 2.97
N THR A 72 -6.58 0.31 4.01
CA THR A 72 -6.06 0.00 5.35
C THR A 72 -5.29 -1.32 5.35
N ILE A 73 -5.79 -2.36 4.69
CA ILE A 73 -5.06 -3.63 4.54
C ILE A 73 -3.76 -3.42 3.76
N ALA A 74 -3.80 -2.62 2.67
CA ALA A 74 -2.59 -2.27 1.93
C ALA A 74 -1.59 -1.48 2.80
N TYR A 75 -2.06 -0.56 3.64
CA TYR A 75 -1.19 0.16 4.58
C TYR A 75 -0.58 -0.78 5.63
N ILE A 76 -1.36 -1.70 6.20
CA ILE A 76 -0.85 -2.76 7.10
C ILE A 76 0.20 -3.61 6.39
N SER A 77 0.00 -3.91 5.10
CA SER A 77 0.99 -4.61 4.28
C SER A 77 2.32 -3.85 4.19
N THR A 78 2.30 -2.50 4.13
CA THR A 78 3.56 -1.71 4.15
C THR A 78 4.32 -1.86 5.45
N LEU A 79 3.62 -1.88 6.59
CA LEU A 79 4.22 -2.11 7.91
C LEU A 79 4.91 -3.48 8.00
N ARG A 80 4.32 -4.48 7.36
CA ARG A 80 4.83 -5.85 7.38
C ARG A 80 6.00 -6.05 6.42
N ASN A 81 5.94 -5.48 5.21
CA ASN A 81 6.76 -5.89 4.08
C ASN A 81 7.84 -4.89 3.68
N TRP A 82 7.70 -3.60 4.04
CA TRP A 82 8.57 -2.56 3.50
C TRP A 82 9.79 -2.28 4.37
N ALA A 83 10.98 -2.48 3.80
CA ALA A 83 12.26 -2.16 4.41
C ALA A 83 12.71 -0.71 4.15
N ASN A 84 12.16 -0.04 3.11
CA ASN A 84 12.54 1.33 2.77
C ASN A 84 11.76 2.34 3.63
N LEU A 85 12.43 2.92 4.61
CA LEU A 85 11.82 3.88 5.54
C LEU A 85 11.26 5.13 4.84
N THR A 86 11.86 5.57 3.73
CA THR A 86 11.36 6.73 2.98
C THR A 86 10.07 6.37 2.26
N ALA A 87 10.03 5.23 1.58
CA ALA A 87 8.80 4.73 0.95
C ALA A 87 7.66 4.59 1.98
N PHE A 88 7.97 4.01 3.14
CA PHE A 88 7.03 3.90 4.24
C PHE A 88 6.52 5.26 4.75
N ARG A 89 7.41 6.25 4.94
CA ARG A 89 7.00 7.59 5.39
C ARG A 89 6.11 8.31 4.39
N VAL A 90 6.44 8.19 3.08
CA VAL A 90 5.62 8.76 2.01
C VAL A 90 4.25 8.07 1.97
N SER A 91 4.21 6.73 2.00
CA SER A 91 2.95 5.98 1.99
C SER A 91 2.07 6.31 3.19
N ARG A 92 2.68 6.43 4.37
CA ARG A 92 1.97 6.83 5.60
C ARG A 92 1.33 8.22 5.46
N PHE A 93 2.08 9.19 4.94
CA PHE A 93 1.54 10.53 4.69
C PHE A 93 0.36 10.47 3.71
N LEU A 94 0.52 9.79 2.57
CA LEU A 94 -0.52 9.67 1.55
C LEU A 94 -1.77 8.94 2.04
N PHE A 95 -1.61 7.90 2.87
CA PHE A 95 -2.72 7.16 3.46
C PHE A 95 -3.52 8.05 4.43
N TYR A 96 -2.85 8.71 5.36
CA TYR A 96 -3.54 9.60 6.31
C TYR A 96 -4.14 10.83 5.62
N TRP A 97 -3.49 11.35 4.57
CA TRP A 97 -4.03 12.42 3.75
C TRP A 97 -5.38 12.01 3.15
N ARG A 98 -5.46 10.84 2.53
CA ARG A 98 -6.72 10.29 2.01
C ARG A 98 -7.76 10.07 3.11
N LEU A 99 -7.36 9.50 4.24
CA LEU A 99 -8.26 9.23 5.37
C LEU A 99 -8.91 10.52 5.90
N VAL A 100 -8.12 11.61 6.04
CA VAL A 100 -8.64 12.93 6.42
C VAL A 100 -9.65 13.42 5.38
N GLY A 101 -9.35 13.28 4.10
CA GLY A 101 -10.25 13.70 3.02
C GLY A 101 -11.59 12.97 3.04
N VAL A 102 -11.56 11.67 3.24
CA VAL A 102 -12.80 10.87 3.36
C VAL A 102 -13.59 11.25 4.61
N ALA A 103 -12.92 11.43 5.76
CA ALA A 103 -13.58 11.86 6.99
C ALA A 103 -14.24 13.24 6.84
N LEU A 104 -13.54 14.21 6.21
CA LEU A 104 -14.10 15.53 5.93
C LEU A 104 -15.26 15.45 4.95
N PHE A 105 -15.18 14.58 3.94
CA PHE A 105 -16.29 14.37 3.01
C PHE A 105 -17.52 13.80 3.71
N GLU A 106 -17.36 12.79 4.55
CA GLU A 106 -18.48 12.19 5.31
C GLU A 106 -19.13 13.18 6.28
N LEU A 107 -18.35 14.10 6.86
CA LEU A 107 -18.87 15.13 7.76
C LEU A 107 -19.55 16.30 7.03
N THR A 108 -19.06 16.66 5.83
CA THR A 108 -19.51 17.90 5.15
C THR A 108 -20.32 17.64 3.89
N HIS A 109 -20.27 16.43 3.34
CA HIS A 109 -20.82 16.03 2.04
C HIS A 109 -20.32 16.89 0.86
N VAL A 110 -19.17 17.55 1.03
CA VAL A 110 -18.58 18.46 0.02
C VAL A 110 -17.61 17.67 -0.87
N ARG A 111 -18.01 17.37 -2.09
CA ARG A 111 -17.28 16.49 -3.03
C ARG A 111 -15.86 16.95 -3.38
N TRP A 112 -15.62 18.26 -3.46
CA TRP A 112 -14.31 18.77 -3.78
C TRP A 112 -13.24 18.41 -2.72
N MET A 113 -13.64 18.02 -1.50
CA MET A 113 -12.73 17.49 -0.49
C MET A 113 -12.00 16.24 -1.01
N LEU A 114 -12.70 15.39 -1.75
CA LEU A 114 -12.07 14.17 -2.30
C LEU A 114 -11.03 14.51 -3.38
N MET A 115 -11.21 15.60 -4.13
CA MET A 115 -10.22 16.09 -5.09
C MET A 115 -8.98 16.68 -4.39
N VAL A 116 -9.17 17.46 -3.29
CA VAL A 116 -8.05 18.02 -2.52
C VAL A 116 -7.26 16.92 -1.81
N PHE A 117 -7.93 15.86 -1.37
CA PHE A 117 -7.36 14.72 -0.68
C PHE A 117 -7.42 13.44 -1.54
N PRO A 118 -6.72 13.41 -2.70
CA PRO A 118 -6.84 12.32 -3.66
C PRO A 118 -6.28 11.01 -3.09
N ASN A 119 -6.80 9.87 -3.60
CA ASN A 119 -6.30 8.55 -3.26
C ASN A 119 -4.97 8.25 -3.97
N THR A 120 -3.93 9.03 -3.66
CA THR A 120 -2.59 8.85 -4.23
C THR A 120 -1.87 7.65 -3.62
N PHE A 121 -2.21 7.28 -2.38
CA PHE A 121 -1.59 6.15 -1.67
C PHE A 121 -1.67 4.86 -2.47
N GLU A 122 -2.81 4.54 -3.04
CA GLU A 122 -3.07 3.32 -3.80
C GLU A 122 -2.09 3.13 -4.97
N TYR A 123 -1.96 4.15 -5.82
CA TYR A 123 -1.06 4.09 -6.99
C TYR A 123 0.42 4.14 -6.58
N PHE A 124 0.73 4.85 -5.51
CA PHE A 124 2.08 4.84 -4.94
C PHE A 124 2.44 3.47 -4.37
N PHE A 125 1.49 2.79 -3.72
CA PHE A 125 1.67 1.41 -3.26
C PHE A 125 1.89 0.47 -4.45
N ILE A 126 1.06 0.55 -5.49
CA ILE A 126 1.22 -0.24 -6.73
C ILE A 126 2.60 0.01 -7.36
N PHE A 127 3.03 1.27 -7.46
CA PHE A 127 4.35 1.61 -7.98
C PHE A 127 5.49 0.97 -7.17
N CYS A 128 5.46 1.09 -5.86
CA CYS A 128 6.49 0.50 -5.00
C CYS A 128 6.50 -1.03 -5.09
N GLU A 129 5.33 -1.66 -5.12
CA GLU A 129 5.23 -3.12 -5.23
C GLU A 129 5.62 -3.62 -6.62
N ALA A 130 5.30 -2.89 -7.69
CA ALA A 130 5.77 -3.20 -9.04
C ALA A 130 7.31 -3.15 -9.12
N CYS A 131 7.92 -2.12 -8.53
CA CYS A 131 9.38 -2.05 -8.42
C CYS A 131 9.94 -3.23 -7.62
N ARG A 132 9.29 -3.59 -6.50
CA ARG A 132 9.72 -4.70 -5.65
C ARG A 132 9.73 -6.06 -6.35
N LEU A 133 8.91 -6.25 -7.36
CA LEU A 133 8.87 -7.52 -8.11
C LEU A 133 10.23 -7.89 -8.74
N ARG A 134 11.05 -6.89 -9.08
CA ARG A 134 12.29 -7.11 -9.85
C ARG A 134 13.52 -6.45 -9.24
N TRP A 135 13.36 -5.40 -8.42
CA TRP A 135 14.45 -4.62 -7.85
C TRP A 135 14.37 -4.58 -6.33
N ASP A 136 15.53 -4.38 -5.69
CA ASP A 136 15.58 -4.21 -4.24
C ASP A 136 15.00 -2.83 -3.86
N PRO A 137 13.90 -2.78 -3.08
CA PRO A 137 13.30 -1.53 -2.65
C PRO A 137 14.26 -0.61 -1.88
N LYS A 138 15.30 -1.14 -1.26
CA LYS A 138 16.31 -0.35 -0.52
C LYS A 138 17.09 0.58 -1.43
N ARG A 139 17.18 0.26 -2.73
CA ARG A 139 17.87 1.10 -3.73
C ARG A 139 17.06 2.30 -4.20
N MET A 140 15.75 2.34 -3.93
CA MET A 140 14.91 3.47 -4.30
C MET A 140 15.25 4.68 -3.44
N GLY A 141 15.89 5.68 -4.07
CA GLY A 141 16.31 6.91 -3.39
C GLY A 141 15.13 7.83 -3.06
N LYS A 142 15.34 8.70 -2.07
CA LYS A 142 14.34 9.67 -1.61
C LYS A 142 13.75 10.53 -2.76
N ARG A 143 14.61 11.00 -3.68
CA ARG A 143 14.19 11.84 -4.82
C ARG A 143 13.25 11.09 -5.75
N LEU A 144 13.54 9.83 -6.06
CA LEU A 144 12.70 8.97 -6.89
C LEU A 144 11.32 8.76 -6.24
N LEU A 145 11.29 8.41 -4.96
CA LEU A 145 10.04 8.11 -4.25
C LEU A 145 9.14 9.35 -4.13
N ILE A 146 9.70 10.50 -3.75
CA ILE A 146 8.94 11.75 -3.66
C ILE A 146 8.50 12.21 -5.05
N GLY A 147 9.39 12.12 -6.06
CA GLY A 147 9.07 12.47 -7.44
C GLY A 147 7.96 11.59 -8.02
N ALA A 148 8.03 10.28 -7.80
CA ALA A 148 6.97 9.34 -8.21
C ALA A 148 5.63 9.66 -7.53
N ALA A 149 5.62 9.90 -6.22
CA ALA A 149 4.41 10.29 -5.51
C ALA A 149 3.82 11.60 -6.06
N ALA A 150 4.65 12.61 -6.32
CA ALA A 150 4.22 13.89 -6.88
C ALA A 150 3.67 13.75 -8.32
N LEU A 151 4.35 12.96 -9.17
CA LEU A 151 3.87 12.68 -10.54
C LEU A 151 2.54 11.94 -10.53
N ILE A 152 2.41 10.91 -9.70
CA ILE A 152 1.15 10.17 -9.54
C ILE A 152 0.05 11.11 -9.07
N TRP A 153 0.33 11.94 -8.07
CA TRP A 153 -0.64 12.91 -7.55
C TRP A 153 -1.12 13.87 -8.64
N ILE A 154 -0.18 14.57 -9.30
CA ILE A 154 -0.49 15.66 -10.21
C ILE A 154 -1.04 15.15 -11.56
N LEU A 155 -0.38 14.14 -12.16
CA LEU A 155 -0.68 13.73 -13.53
C LEU A 155 -1.74 12.63 -13.62
N ILE A 156 -1.96 11.87 -12.56
CA ILE A 156 -2.92 10.76 -12.58
C ILE A 156 -4.09 11.07 -11.68
N LYS A 157 -3.83 11.29 -10.39
CA LYS A 157 -4.91 11.37 -9.39
C LYS A 157 -5.72 12.68 -9.45
N LEU A 158 -5.10 13.84 -9.58
CA LEU A 158 -5.88 15.07 -9.70
C LEU A 158 -6.82 15.07 -10.91
N PRO A 159 -6.40 14.71 -12.14
CA PRO A 159 -7.33 14.58 -13.27
C PRO A 159 -8.43 13.54 -13.03
N GLN A 160 -8.09 12.38 -12.46
CA GLN A 160 -9.05 11.32 -12.15
C GLN A 160 -10.09 11.77 -11.13
N GLU A 161 -9.67 12.37 -10.01
CA GLU A 161 -10.58 12.83 -8.95
C GLU A 161 -11.44 14.01 -9.43
N TYR A 162 -10.88 14.90 -10.29
CA TYR A 162 -11.67 15.94 -10.94
C TYR A 162 -12.77 15.33 -11.81
N TRP A 163 -12.43 14.33 -12.64
CA TRP A 163 -13.38 13.64 -13.52
C TRP A 163 -14.53 12.99 -12.74
N ILE A 164 -14.19 12.29 -11.66
CA ILE A 164 -15.17 11.54 -10.87
C ILE A 164 -16.00 12.45 -9.97
N HIS A 165 -15.36 13.40 -9.27
CA HIS A 165 -16.02 14.14 -8.18
C HIS A 165 -16.51 15.53 -8.57
N ILE A 166 -15.86 16.21 -9.50
CA ILE A 166 -16.22 17.57 -9.92
C ILE A 166 -17.03 17.52 -11.22
N ALA A 167 -16.50 16.91 -12.26
CA ALA A 167 -17.21 16.76 -13.53
C ALA A 167 -18.37 15.74 -13.44
N GLN A 168 -18.35 14.85 -12.44
CA GLN A 168 -19.35 13.82 -12.18
C GLN A 168 -19.64 12.98 -13.43
N MET A 169 -18.61 12.71 -14.23
CA MET A 169 -18.73 11.97 -15.45
C MET A 169 -18.53 10.48 -15.17
N ASP A 170 -19.55 9.68 -15.49
CA ASP A 170 -19.38 8.24 -15.51
C ASP A 170 -18.58 7.86 -16.75
N THR A 171 -17.42 7.19 -16.51
CA THR A 171 -16.53 6.77 -17.59
C THR A 171 -17.20 5.79 -18.54
N THR A 172 -18.06 4.92 -18.03
CA THR A 172 -18.76 3.92 -18.84
C THR A 172 -19.82 4.57 -19.73
N ASP A 173 -20.54 5.54 -19.21
CA ASP A 173 -21.54 6.31 -19.96
C ASP A 173 -20.87 7.22 -20.99
N TRP A 174 -19.73 7.84 -20.63
CA TRP A 174 -18.95 8.63 -21.57
C TRP A 174 -18.40 7.77 -22.73
N ILE A 175 -17.90 6.57 -22.45
CA ILE A 175 -17.44 5.63 -23.50
C ILE A 175 -18.61 5.26 -24.43
N LYS A 176 -19.79 4.95 -23.89
CA LYS A 176 -20.96 4.61 -24.68
C LYS A 176 -21.37 5.77 -25.58
N THR A 177 -21.55 6.95 -25.00
CA THR A 177 -22.15 8.10 -25.71
C THR A 177 -21.15 8.86 -26.57
N ALA A 178 -19.96 9.24 -26.01
CA ALA A 178 -19.01 10.10 -26.70
C ALA A 178 -18.05 9.32 -27.62
N LEU A 179 -17.67 8.09 -27.24
CA LEU A 179 -16.69 7.32 -28.02
C LEU A 179 -17.35 6.34 -29.00
N LEU A 180 -18.41 5.64 -28.55
CA LEU A 180 -19.09 4.60 -29.36
C LEU A 180 -20.37 5.11 -30.04
N GLY A 181 -20.92 6.26 -29.62
CA GLY A 181 -22.13 6.84 -30.17
C GLY A 181 -23.39 6.00 -29.93
N VAL A 182 -23.43 5.21 -28.84
CA VAL A 182 -24.57 4.37 -28.48
C VAL A 182 -25.32 4.92 -27.27
N PRO A 183 -26.62 4.63 -27.11
CA PRO A 183 -27.39 5.00 -25.92
C PRO A 183 -26.79 4.43 -24.63
N ILE A 184 -26.99 5.15 -23.51
CA ILE A 184 -26.46 4.76 -22.19
C ILE A 184 -27.01 3.42 -21.71
N ASP A 185 -28.26 3.13 -22.03
CA ASP A 185 -28.99 1.91 -21.67
C ASP A 185 -28.58 0.67 -22.47
N THR A 186 -27.77 0.83 -23.53
CA THR A 186 -27.27 -0.30 -24.32
C THR A 186 -26.47 -1.25 -23.48
N ALA A 187 -26.81 -2.54 -23.51
CA ALA A 187 -26.11 -3.57 -22.76
C ALA A 187 -24.67 -3.77 -23.26
N TRP A 188 -23.71 -3.93 -22.34
CA TRP A 188 -22.30 -4.14 -22.69
C TRP A 188 -22.08 -5.39 -23.57
N GLY A 189 -22.90 -6.43 -23.42
CA GLY A 189 -22.84 -7.62 -24.27
C GLY A 189 -23.13 -7.32 -25.76
N GLU A 190 -24.08 -6.43 -26.02
CA GLU A 190 -24.41 -5.96 -27.37
C GLU A 190 -23.31 -5.07 -27.94
N ILE A 191 -22.80 -4.15 -27.13
CA ILE A 191 -21.67 -3.27 -27.48
C ILE A 191 -20.44 -4.09 -27.86
N LEU A 192 -20.07 -5.09 -27.05
CA LEU A 192 -18.93 -5.96 -27.33
C LEU A 192 -19.07 -6.75 -28.61
N GLN A 193 -20.30 -7.19 -28.96
CA GLN A 193 -20.56 -7.88 -30.22
C GLN A 193 -20.49 -6.93 -31.41
N THR A 194 -21.09 -5.74 -31.28
CA THR A 194 -21.16 -4.75 -32.37
C THR A 194 -19.80 -4.14 -32.66
N PHE A 195 -19.05 -3.77 -31.61
CA PHE A 195 -17.78 -3.08 -31.71
C PHE A 195 -16.57 -4.00 -31.43
N LYS A 196 -16.70 -5.33 -31.61
CA LYS A 196 -15.63 -6.30 -31.32
C LYS A 196 -14.27 -5.92 -31.95
N GLY A 197 -14.29 -5.37 -33.18
CA GLY A 197 -13.09 -4.93 -33.87
C GLY A 197 -12.39 -3.77 -33.16
N VAL A 198 -13.16 -2.81 -32.61
CA VAL A 198 -12.62 -1.67 -31.84
C VAL A 198 -12.00 -2.18 -30.56
N PHE A 199 -12.65 -3.09 -29.83
CA PHE A 199 -12.09 -3.64 -28.59
C PHE A 199 -10.82 -4.46 -28.84
N ILE A 200 -10.80 -5.31 -29.88
CA ILE A 200 -9.59 -6.07 -30.28
C ILE A 200 -8.46 -5.11 -30.67
N GLY A 201 -8.78 -4.08 -31.47
CA GLY A 201 -7.80 -3.06 -31.88
C GLY A 201 -7.24 -2.29 -30.68
N THR A 202 -8.10 -1.82 -29.78
CA THR A 202 -7.68 -1.14 -28.53
C THR A 202 -6.80 -2.05 -27.67
N PHE A 203 -7.21 -3.31 -27.50
CA PHE A 203 -6.40 -4.30 -26.78
C PHE A 203 -5.02 -4.50 -27.40
N ALA A 204 -4.96 -4.63 -28.74
CA ALA A 204 -3.70 -4.77 -29.45
C ALA A 204 -2.80 -3.54 -29.28
N VAL A 205 -3.37 -2.32 -29.34
CA VAL A 205 -2.63 -1.06 -29.08
C VAL A 205 -2.10 -1.01 -27.65
N VAL A 206 -2.92 -1.37 -26.65
CA VAL A 206 -2.48 -1.43 -25.25
C VAL A 206 -1.33 -2.43 -25.08
N VAL A 207 -1.44 -3.61 -25.66
CA VAL A 207 -0.36 -4.62 -25.63
C VAL A 207 0.91 -4.06 -26.31
N ALA A 208 0.79 -3.42 -27.46
CA ALA A 208 1.92 -2.81 -28.17
C ALA A 208 2.60 -1.71 -27.33
N ILE A 209 1.81 -0.86 -26.65
CA ILE A 209 2.31 0.15 -25.72
C ILE A 209 3.05 -0.51 -24.56
N LEU A 210 2.49 -1.54 -23.93
CA LEU A 210 3.13 -2.26 -22.83
C LEU A 210 4.45 -2.91 -23.25
N VAL A 211 4.49 -3.53 -24.44
CA VAL A 211 5.72 -4.09 -25.03
C VAL A 211 6.74 -2.99 -25.30
N GLY A 212 6.30 -1.87 -25.89
CA GLY A 212 7.14 -0.70 -26.15
C GLY A 212 7.73 -0.11 -24.86
N VAL A 213 6.90 0.09 -23.85
CA VAL A 213 7.34 0.56 -22.52
C VAL A 213 8.34 -0.41 -21.90
N ARG A 214 8.07 -1.72 -21.96
CA ARG A 214 9.02 -2.74 -21.48
C ARG A 214 10.33 -2.70 -22.24
N TYR A 215 10.31 -2.54 -23.55
CA TYR A 215 11.51 -2.44 -24.38
C TYR A 215 12.33 -1.20 -24.04
N LEU A 216 11.69 -0.03 -23.96
CA LEU A 216 12.31 1.23 -23.56
C LEU A 216 12.84 1.18 -22.12
N ALA A 217 12.02 0.66 -21.19
CA ALA A 217 12.42 0.48 -19.80
C ALA A 217 13.66 -0.41 -19.68
N GLY A 218 13.78 -1.47 -20.50
CA GLY A 218 14.96 -2.33 -20.52
C GLY A 218 16.25 -1.63 -20.92
N ARG A 219 16.16 -0.45 -21.59
CA ARG A 219 17.34 0.37 -21.94
C ARG A 219 17.75 1.36 -20.84
N TRP A 220 16.81 1.75 -19.99
CA TRP A 220 16.98 2.83 -18.99
C TRP A 220 17.04 2.29 -17.55
N LEU A 221 16.39 1.17 -17.30
CA LEU A 221 16.37 0.55 -15.98
C LEU A 221 17.59 -0.34 -15.77
N PRO A 222 18.15 -0.36 -14.57
CA PRO A 222 19.21 -1.30 -14.21
C PRO A 222 18.71 -2.75 -14.34
N PRO A 223 19.62 -3.71 -14.53
CA PRO A 223 19.24 -5.11 -14.58
C PRO A 223 18.50 -5.51 -13.29
N PRO A 224 17.55 -6.46 -13.39
CA PRO A 224 16.77 -6.87 -12.21
C PRO A 224 17.66 -7.54 -11.18
N ASP A 225 17.44 -7.19 -9.91
CA ASP A 225 18.22 -7.70 -8.77
C ASP A 225 17.79 -9.11 -8.35
N ARG A 226 16.57 -9.53 -8.72
CA ARG A 226 15.99 -10.80 -8.30
C ARG A 226 15.06 -11.41 -9.35
N ALA A 227 14.79 -12.71 -9.19
CA ALA A 227 13.75 -13.39 -9.95
C ALA A 227 12.37 -12.79 -9.63
N LEU A 228 11.45 -12.88 -10.59
CA LEU A 228 10.07 -12.42 -10.41
C LEU A 228 9.40 -13.20 -9.28
N SER A 229 8.96 -12.50 -8.24
CA SER A 229 8.20 -13.08 -7.15
C SER A 229 7.03 -12.18 -6.78
N PHE A 230 5.83 -12.75 -6.76
CA PHE A 230 4.61 -12.06 -6.35
C PHE A 230 4.34 -12.15 -4.85
N SER A 231 4.98 -13.12 -4.15
CA SER A 231 4.87 -13.23 -2.70
C SER A 231 5.75 -12.22 -1.99
N ALA A 232 5.29 -11.75 -0.84
CA ALA A 232 6.06 -10.94 0.08
C ALA A 232 6.28 -11.71 1.37
N ASP A 233 7.54 -11.91 1.72
CA ASP A 233 7.89 -12.35 3.06
C ASP A 233 7.89 -11.14 4.01
N PRO A 234 7.51 -11.32 5.28
CA PRO A 234 7.63 -10.26 6.24
C PRO A 234 9.05 -9.71 6.20
N TYR A 235 9.18 -8.38 6.17
CA TYR A 235 10.49 -7.79 6.42
C TYR A 235 10.95 -8.33 7.76
N GLU A 236 12.03 -9.11 7.76
CA GLU A 236 12.52 -9.72 8.98
C GLU A 236 12.74 -8.62 10.02
N LEU A 237 11.84 -8.54 10.97
CA LEU A 237 12.03 -7.82 12.23
C LEU A 237 13.34 -8.28 12.94
N GLY A 238 13.94 -9.36 12.47
CA GLY A 238 15.25 -9.84 12.88
C GLY A 238 16.36 -8.80 12.74
N VAL A 239 16.39 -7.99 11.68
CA VAL A 239 17.38 -6.91 11.55
C VAL A 239 16.99 -5.71 12.42
N ALA A 240 15.72 -5.40 12.56
CA ALA A 240 15.23 -4.37 13.48
C ALA A 240 15.34 -4.85 14.93
N ASN A 241 15.04 -6.11 15.23
CA ASN A 241 15.27 -6.71 16.55
C ASN A 241 16.77 -6.83 16.88
N GLN A 242 17.63 -7.17 15.93
CA GLN A 242 19.07 -7.15 16.18
C GLN A 242 19.60 -5.74 16.43
N SER A 243 19.11 -4.72 15.74
CA SER A 243 19.49 -3.33 16.00
C SER A 243 18.88 -2.79 17.31
N VAL A 244 17.64 -3.16 17.65
CA VAL A 244 16.98 -2.80 18.91
C VAL A 244 17.56 -3.60 20.08
N GLN A 245 17.83 -4.89 19.92
CA GLN A 245 18.52 -5.70 20.91
C GLN A 245 19.97 -5.28 21.07
N GLY A 246 20.66 -4.93 19.99
CA GLY A 246 22.00 -4.34 20.04
C GLY A 246 22.02 -2.97 20.73
N ALA A 247 21.04 -2.11 20.46
CA ALA A 247 20.90 -0.82 21.14
C ALA A 247 20.47 -0.98 22.60
N ALA A 248 19.53 -1.87 22.89
CA ALA A 248 19.10 -2.18 24.26
C ALA A 248 20.23 -2.81 25.08
N SER A 249 20.96 -3.76 24.51
CA SER A 249 22.12 -4.37 25.22
C SER A 249 23.25 -3.39 25.41
N SER A 250 23.54 -2.47 24.48
CA SER A 250 24.51 -1.42 24.64
C SER A 250 24.08 -0.36 25.68
N MET A 251 22.78 -0.07 25.76
CA MET A 251 22.22 0.84 26.77
C MET A 251 22.24 0.21 28.16
N VAL A 252 21.84 -1.04 28.30
CA VAL A 252 21.96 -1.82 29.56
C VAL A 252 23.39 -1.93 29.98
N ARG A 253 24.32 -2.20 29.06
CA ARG A 253 25.75 -2.22 29.35
C ARG A 253 26.27 -0.87 29.91
N ARG A 254 25.91 0.25 29.28
CA ARG A 254 26.25 1.59 29.75
C ARG A 254 25.64 1.91 31.12
N MET A 255 24.41 1.50 31.38
CA MET A 255 23.76 1.67 32.69
C MET A 255 24.43 0.83 33.76
N VAL A 256 24.82 -0.41 33.47
CA VAL A 256 25.57 -1.28 34.40
C VAL A 256 26.97 -0.73 34.64
N GLU A 257 27.67 -0.22 33.62
CA GLU A 257 28.96 0.43 33.77
C GLU A 257 28.88 1.71 34.61
N ALA A 258 27.84 2.55 34.37
CA ALA A 258 27.61 3.76 35.16
C ALA A 258 27.27 3.45 36.63
N ALA A 259 26.39 2.49 36.89
CA ALA A 259 26.06 2.05 38.25
C ALA A 259 27.24 1.40 38.97
N ALA A 260 28.11 0.70 38.23
CA ALA A 260 29.32 0.13 38.78
C ALA A 260 30.35 1.23 39.17
N VAL A 261 30.48 2.28 38.35
CA VAL A 261 31.33 3.44 38.62
C VAL A 261 30.81 4.22 39.83
N GLU A 262 29.51 4.48 39.92
CA GLU A 262 28.87 5.16 41.05
C GLU A 262 29.04 4.38 42.34
N LYS A 263 28.91 3.07 42.33
CA LYS A 263 29.11 2.20 43.49
C LYS A 263 30.59 2.11 43.90
N ILE A 264 31.51 2.21 42.93
CA ILE A 264 32.95 2.29 43.19
C ILE A 264 33.31 3.64 43.83
N SER A 265 32.73 4.74 43.34
CA SER A 265 32.95 6.07 43.91
C SER A 265 32.43 6.18 45.34
N PHE A 266 31.29 5.54 45.63
CA PHE A 266 30.70 5.49 46.97
C PHE A 266 31.56 4.66 47.96
N GLN A 267 32.07 3.49 47.53
CA GLN A 267 32.95 2.64 48.34
C GLN A 267 34.37 3.17 48.46
N ALA A 268 34.86 3.95 47.47
CA ALA A 268 36.14 4.62 47.52
C ALA A 268 36.15 5.80 48.52
N ALA A 269 34.97 6.38 48.76
CA ALA A 269 34.80 7.40 49.81
C ALA A 269 34.80 6.80 51.25
N GLU A 270 34.54 5.49 51.34
CA GLU A 270 34.45 4.78 52.64
C GLU A 270 35.74 4.02 52.99
N THR A 271 36.65 3.76 52.04
CA THR A 271 37.89 3.02 52.25
C THR A 271 39.10 3.70 51.56
N ASN A 272 40.14 3.95 52.31
CA ASN A 272 41.40 4.60 51.82
C ASN A 272 42.18 3.75 50.79
N ASP A 273 41.70 2.62 50.30
CA ASP A 273 42.41 1.76 49.36
C ASP A 273 41.58 1.47 48.07
N VAL A 274 41.64 2.44 47.16
CA VAL A 274 40.92 2.47 45.89
C VAL A 274 41.45 1.44 44.86
N SER A 275 42.72 1.08 44.94
CA SER A 275 43.40 0.31 43.90
C SER A 275 43.04 -1.20 43.93
N GLU A 276 42.85 -1.76 45.10
CA GLU A 276 42.50 -3.18 45.28
C GLU A 276 41.01 -3.46 44.96
N LEU A 277 40.13 -2.53 45.32
CA LEU A 277 38.71 -2.58 45.00
C LEU A 277 38.44 -2.49 43.49
N LEU A 278 39.18 -1.67 42.77
CA LEU A 278 39.10 -1.53 41.32
C LEU A 278 39.51 -2.84 40.59
N LYS A 279 40.58 -3.51 41.05
CA LYS A 279 41.02 -4.80 40.47
C LYS A 279 40.02 -5.93 40.69
N LYS A 280 39.49 -6.05 41.89
CA LYS A 280 38.55 -7.13 42.26
C LYS A 280 37.20 -7.01 41.51
N ARG A 281 36.79 -5.81 41.17
CA ARG A 281 35.54 -5.58 40.44
C ARG A 281 35.66 -5.63 38.94
N ARG A 282 36.78 -5.26 38.35
CA ARG A 282 37.04 -5.44 36.92
C ARG A 282 36.94 -6.91 36.55
N SER A 283 37.52 -7.80 37.34
CA SER A 283 37.41 -9.26 37.18
C SER A 283 35.95 -9.77 37.25
N LYS A 284 35.12 -9.19 38.14
CA LYS A 284 33.71 -9.60 38.28
C LYS A 284 32.80 -9.05 37.15
N LEU A 285 33.11 -7.88 36.62
CA LEU A 285 32.42 -7.29 35.48
C LEU A 285 32.70 -8.10 34.19
N ASP A 286 33.95 -8.46 33.98
CA ASP A 286 34.37 -9.26 32.82
C ASP A 286 33.69 -10.63 32.81
N SER A 287 33.57 -11.31 33.97
CA SER A 287 32.84 -12.57 34.08
C SER A 287 31.32 -12.44 33.85
N THR A 288 30.72 -11.31 34.21
CA THR A 288 29.28 -11.06 33.98
C THR A 288 29.03 -10.72 32.51
N LEU A 289 29.93 -10.05 31.84
CA LEU A 289 29.86 -9.74 30.42
C LEU A 289 30.09 -10.95 29.54
N GLU A 290 30.91 -11.90 29.97
CA GLU A 290 31.13 -13.18 29.33
C GLU A 290 29.85 -14.06 29.40
N TYR A 291 29.22 -14.15 30.57
CA TYR A 291 27.96 -14.83 30.77
C TYR A 291 26.79 -14.26 29.90
N LEU A 292 26.79 -12.95 29.62
CA LEU A 292 25.79 -12.30 28.77
C LEU A 292 26.09 -12.44 27.27
N LYS A 293 27.30 -12.84 26.88
CA LYS A 293 27.65 -13.16 25.48
C LYS A 293 27.25 -14.56 25.06
N ASP A 294 27.11 -15.48 26.01
CA ASP A 294 26.79 -16.89 25.75
C ASP A 294 25.29 -17.19 25.82
N LYS A 295 24.43 -16.17 25.96
CA LYS A 295 22.97 -16.24 25.83
C LYS A 295 22.46 -15.43 24.65
#